data_2f919dc6316d1e54a24004bfde9c32c5
#
_entry.id   2f919dc6316d1e54a24004bfde9c32c5
#
_cell.length_a   1.000
_cell.length_b   1.000
_cell.length_c   1.000
_cell.angle_alpha   90.00
_cell.angle_beta   90.00
_cell.angle_gamma   90.00
#
_symmetry.space_group_name_H-M   'P 1'
#
loop_
_entity.id
_entity.type
_entity.pdbx_description
1 polymer ?
#
loop_
_entity_poly.entity_id
_entity_poly.type
_entity_poly.pdbx_seq_one_letter_code
_entity_poly.pdbx_strand_id
1 'polypeptide(L)'
;MARLHLHLLSDSTGETLDMIAKAALAQFDDADVVRHFWPMVRSQQHLDRIMGDIAANPGLVLYTLVNSETRKRLEERCRALGLPSVAAIDTVTDALENVLGQEAKGRPGRQHALDDAYFARVDAIHYTIAHDDGVGWEDWEEADIVLAGVSRSSKTPTSIYLANRGYKVANIPIVPESPPPSDLYDLRRPLVVGLTTAPERLVQVRRNRLLSLNQTPDTSYVDTDRVSREVQFARRMFADNG
;
A
#
# COMPACT_ATOMS: atom_id res chain seq x y z
N MET A 1 -19.03 -24.29 10.79
CA MET A 1 -17.74 -24.09 11.52
C MET A 1 -17.96 -23.08 12.63
N ALA A 2 -17.23 -23.16 13.74
CA ALA A 2 -17.33 -22.15 14.79
C ALA A 2 -16.74 -20.84 14.28
N ARG A 3 -17.44 -19.73 14.49
CA ARG A 3 -17.00 -18.39 14.12
C ARG A 3 -15.89 -17.95 15.05
N LEU A 4 -14.71 -17.61 14.51
CA LEU A 4 -13.56 -17.15 15.28
C LEU A 4 -13.62 -15.63 15.48
N HIS A 5 -13.52 -15.19 16.74
CA HIS A 5 -13.26 -13.79 17.03
C HIS A 5 -11.75 -13.57 17.13
N LEU A 6 -11.23 -12.62 16.34
CA LEU A 6 -9.82 -12.21 16.33
C LEU A 6 -9.71 -10.76 16.80
N HIS A 7 -9.10 -10.56 17.96
CA HIS A 7 -8.89 -9.25 18.55
C HIS A 7 -7.48 -8.76 18.26
N LEU A 8 -7.36 -7.60 17.64
CA LEU A 8 -6.11 -6.97 17.23
C LEU A 8 -5.87 -5.72 18.09
N LEU A 9 -4.92 -5.78 19.03
CA LEU A 9 -4.63 -4.68 19.97
C LEU A 9 -3.27 -4.05 19.66
N SER A 10 -3.23 -2.73 19.51
CA SER A 10 -1.98 -2.00 19.30
C SER A 10 -1.95 -0.70 20.11
N ASP A 11 -0.78 -0.31 20.63
CA ASP A 11 -0.54 0.99 21.27
C ASP A 11 -0.22 2.11 20.25
N SER A 12 -0.24 1.78 18.96
CA SER A 12 -0.08 2.69 17.83
C SER A 12 -1.26 2.55 16.84
N THR A 13 -1.07 2.87 15.55
CA THR A 13 -2.10 2.78 14.50
C THR A 13 -2.60 1.35 14.27
N GLY A 14 -1.78 0.34 14.54
CA GLY A 14 -2.10 -1.07 14.37
C GLY A 14 -1.98 -1.60 12.95
N GLU A 15 -1.50 -0.81 12.00
CA GLU A 15 -1.35 -1.23 10.59
C GLU A 15 -0.50 -2.49 10.42
N THR A 16 0.65 -2.56 11.12
CA THR A 16 1.51 -3.74 11.09
C THR A 16 0.78 -4.99 11.58
N LEU A 17 0.00 -4.84 12.66
CA LEU A 17 -0.77 -5.93 13.24
C LEU A 17 -1.87 -6.42 12.29
N ASP A 18 -2.56 -5.50 11.62
CA ASP A 18 -3.58 -5.83 10.61
C ASP A 18 -2.95 -6.55 9.40
N MET A 19 -1.77 -6.11 8.94
CA MET A 19 -1.04 -6.79 7.85
C MET A 19 -0.62 -8.20 8.24
N ILE A 20 -0.09 -8.41 9.46
CA ILE A 20 0.29 -9.73 9.96
C ILE A 20 -0.94 -10.64 10.04
N ALA A 21 -2.04 -10.14 10.60
CA ALA A 21 -3.29 -10.89 10.71
C ALA A 21 -3.84 -11.29 9.33
N LYS A 22 -3.84 -10.38 8.35
CA LYS A 22 -4.24 -10.66 6.97
C LYS A 22 -3.36 -11.72 6.31
N ALA A 23 -2.04 -11.61 6.46
CA ALA A 23 -1.08 -12.56 5.90
C ALA A 23 -1.25 -13.96 6.49
N ALA A 24 -1.48 -14.05 7.81
CA ALA A 24 -1.72 -15.32 8.48
C ALA A 24 -3.06 -15.94 8.07
N LEU A 25 -4.14 -15.14 8.05
CA LEU A 25 -5.47 -15.62 7.66
C LEU A 25 -5.54 -16.11 6.21
N ALA A 26 -4.74 -15.53 5.32
CA ALA A 26 -4.67 -15.95 3.92
C ALA A 26 -4.12 -17.38 3.71
N GLN A 27 -3.61 -18.01 4.78
CA GLN A 27 -3.16 -19.43 4.73
C GLN A 27 -4.29 -20.42 5.04
N PHE A 28 -5.50 -19.95 5.35
CA PHE A 28 -6.64 -20.78 5.72
C PHE A 28 -7.78 -20.55 4.75
N ASP A 29 -8.20 -21.62 4.07
CA ASP A 29 -9.38 -21.60 3.21
C ASP A 29 -10.65 -21.65 4.10
N ASP A 30 -11.67 -20.86 3.74
CA ASP A 30 -13.01 -20.87 4.36
C ASP A 30 -13.06 -20.55 5.87
N ALA A 31 -12.12 -19.77 6.41
CA ALA A 31 -12.16 -19.34 7.81
C ALA A 31 -13.21 -18.21 8.02
N ASP A 32 -14.29 -18.50 8.76
CA ASP A 32 -15.25 -17.46 9.21
C ASP A 32 -14.66 -16.70 10.41
N VAL A 33 -14.08 -15.51 10.15
CA VAL A 33 -13.37 -14.70 11.15
C VAL A 33 -14.00 -13.32 11.31
N VAL A 34 -14.41 -12.99 12.53
CA VAL A 34 -14.80 -11.63 12.92
C VAL A 34 -13.59 -10.92 13.53
N ARG A 35 -13.11 -9.88 12.85
CA ARG A 35 -11.98 -9.08 13.33
C ARG A 35 -12.46 -7.90 14.17
N HIS A 36 -11.90 -7.77 15.37
CA HIS A 36 -12.09 -6.63 16.28
C HIS A 36 -10.78 -5.86 16.36
N PHE A 37 -10.79 -4.59 16.01
CA PHE A 37 -9.58 -3.78 15.90
C PHE A 37 -9.55 -2.69 16.98
N TRP A 38 -8.49 -2.70 17.81
CA TRP A 38 -8.30 -1.86 18.98
C TRP A 38 -6.98 -1.08 18.88
N PRO A 39 -6.92 0.02 18.12
CA PRO A 39 -5.72 0.85 18.04
C PRO A 39 -5.57 1.77 19.26
N MET A 40 -4.39 2.35 19.42
CA MET A 40 -4.10 3.39 20.42
C MET A 40 -4.37 2.97 21.87
N VAL A 41 -4.12 1.71 22.21
CA VAL A 41 -4.29 1.16 23.57
C VAL A 41 -3.12 1.61 24.45
N ARG A 42 -3.22 2.82 25.01
CA ARG A 42 -2.14 3.49 25.76
C ARG A 42 -2.42 3.69 27.24
N SER A 43 -3.61 3.34 27.72
CA SER A 43 -3.97 3.47 29.14
C SER A 43 -4.59 2.20 29.68
N GLN A 44 -4.42 1.96 30.97
CA GLN A 44 -5.02 0.82 31.65
C GLN A 44 -6.55 0.88 31.61
N GLN A 45 -7.15 2.06 31.77
CA GLN A 45 -8.60 2.24 31.70
C GLN A 45 -9.15 1.89 30.29
N HIS A 46 -8.41 2.22 29.23
CA HIS A 46 -8.78 1.82 27.87
C HIS A 46 -8.71 0.30 27.70
N LEU A 47 -7.61 -0.31 28.18
CA LEU A 47 -7.45 -1.76 28.16
C LEU A 47 -8.58 -2.46 28.92
N ASP A 48 -8.97 -1.98 30.09
CA ASP A 48 -10.03 -2.59 30.90
C ASP A 48 -11.39 -2.59 30.19
N ARG A 49 -11.71 -1.54 29.43
CA ARG A 49 -12.92 -1.49 28.60
C ARG A 49 -12.86 -2.54 27.48
N ILE A 50 -11.74 -2.59 26.75
CA ILE A 50 -11.53 -3.56 25.67
C ILE A 50 -11.63 -5.00 26.19
N MET A 51 -11.09 -5.27 27.37
CA MET A 51 -11.19 -6.60 27.99
C MET A 51 -12.62 -7.03 28.30
N GLY A 52 -13.54 -6.07 28.57
CA GLY A 52 -14.97 -6.34 28.65
C GLY A 52 -15.55 -6.84 27.33
N ASP A 53 -15.20 -6.18 26.22
CA ASP A 53 -15.65 -6.55 24.87
C ASP A 53 -15.05 -7.90 24.42
N ILE A 54 -13.77 -8.16 24.77
CA ILE A 54 -13.10 -9.45 24.50
C ILE A 54 -13.77 -10.58 25.30
N ALA A 55 -14.13 -10.34 26.55
CA ALA A 55 -14.82 -11.33 27.38
C ALA A 55 -16.23 -11.66 26.84
N ALA A 56 -16.92 -10.68 26.25
CA ALA A 56 -18.22 -10.89 25.60
C ALA A 56 -18.12 -11.65 24.26
N ASN A 57 -16.97 -11.59 23.59
CA ASN A 57 -16.71 -12.24 22.32
C ASN A 57 -15.36 -13.02 22.38
N PRO A 58 -15.29 -14.12 23.13
CA PRO A 58 -14.03 -14.80 23.37
C PRO A 58 -13.39 -15.32 22.09
N GLY A 59 -12.06 -15.13 21.96
CA GLY A 59 -11.33 -15.51 20.76
C GLY A 59 -9.82 -15.37 20.90
N LEU A 60 -9.11 -15.34 19.78
CA LEU A 60 -7.66 -15.13 19.76
C LEU A 60 -7.36 -13.64 19.92
N VAL A 61 -6.44 -13.31 20.82
CA VAL A 61 -5.92 -11.95 21.02
C VAL A 61 -4.51 -11.84 20.41
N LEU A 62 -4.38 -11.08 19.33
CA LEU A 62 -3.10 -10.75 18.73
C LEU A 62 -2.76 -9.29 19.08
N TYR A 63 -1.53 -9.04 19.51
CA TYR A 63 -1.18 -7.68 19.96
C TYR A 63 0.24 -7.23 19.58
N THR A 64 0.39 -5.90 19.49
CA THR A 64 1.68 -5.19 19.38
C THR A 64 1.70 -4.09 20.45
N LEU A 65 1.92 -4.47 21.72
CA LEU A 65 2.04 -3.55 22.85
C LEU A 65 3.48 -3.49 23.30
N VAL A 66 4.18 -2.39 23.04
CA VAL A 66 5.58 -2.23 23.43
C VAL A 66 5.74 -1.73 24.88
N ASN A 67 4.69 -1.14 25.47
CA ASN A 67 4.69 -0.79 26.89
C ASN A 67 4.55 -2.04 27.74
N SER A 68 5.57 -2.36 28.54
CA SER A 68 5.67 -3.60 29.32
C SER A 68 4.56 -3.74 30.36
N GLU A 69 4.11 -2.67 30.99
CA GLU A 69 3.05 -2.69 32.00
C GLU A 69 1.69 -3.02 31.37
N THR A 70 1.34 -2.35 30.27
CA THR A 70 0.08 -2.60 29.55
C THR A 70 0.05 -4.02 28.98
N ARG A 71 1.19 -4.48 28.43
CA ARG A 71 1.35 -5.85 27.92
C ARG A 71 1.15 -6.89 29.00
N LYS A 72 1.87 -6.77 30.12
CA LYS A 72 1.75 -7.71 31.25
C LYS A 72 0.31 -7.81 31.74
N ARG A 73 -0.37 -6.68 31.89
CA ARG A 73 -1.78 -6.64 32.30
C ARG A 73 -2.71 -7.33 31.28
N LEU A 74 -2.49 -7.12 29.98
CA LEU A 74 -3.25 -7.83 28.94
C LEU A 74 -3.07 -9.34 29.05
N GLU A 75 -1.83 -9.82 29.17
CA GLU A 75 -1.50 -11.23 29.26
C GLU A 75 -2.09 -11.89 30.52
N GLU A 76 -2.02 -11.22 31.66
CA GLU A 76 -2.63 -11.67 32.92
C GLU A 76 -4.16 -11.81 32.78
N ARG A 77 -4.82 -10.83 32.13
CA ARG A 77 -6.27 -10.87 31.90
C ARG A 77 -6.66 -11.97 30.90
N CYS A 78 -5.92 -12.11 29.80
CA CYS A 78 -6.18 -13.19 28.84
C CYS A 78 -6.02 -14.56 29.50
N ARG A 79 -4.98 -14.75 30.33
CA ARG A 79 -4.77 -15.98 31.08
C ARG A 79 -5.92 -16.27 32.06
N ALA A 80 -6.39 -15.24 32.78
CA ALA A 80 -7.52 -15.39 33.71
C ALA A 80 -8.82 -15.77 33.03
N LEU A 81 -9.01 -15.36 31.77
CA LEU A 81 -10.17 -15.68 30.93
C LEU A 81 -9.98 -16.98 30.10
N GLY A 82 -8.79 -17.61 30.17
CA GLY A 82 -8.49 -18.78 29.35
C GLY A 82 -8.38 -18.49 27.85
N LEU A 83 -8.07 -17.25 27.48
CA LEU A 83 -7.98 -16.81 26.09
C LEU A 83 -6.55 -16.92 25.56
N PRO A 84 -6.34 -17.47 24.36
CA PRO A 84 -5.05 -17.46 23.71
C PRO A 84 -4.64 -16.02 23.34
N SER A 85 -3.39 -15.64 23.67
CA SER A 85 -2.85 -14.33 23.32
C SER A 85 -1.45 -14.49 22.71
N VAL A 86 -1.18 -13.72 21.67
CA VAL A 86 0.08 -13.78 20.89
C VAL A 86 0.65 -12.38 20.68
N ALA A 87 1.89 -12.19 21.12
CA ALA A 87 2.68 -11.00 20.81
C ALA A 87 3.24 -11.11 19.39
N ALA A 88 2.76 -10.26 18.49
CA ALA A 88 3.02 -10.43 17.06
C ALA A 88 4.46 -10.08 16.64
N ILE A 89 5.18 -9.26 17.42
CA ILE A 89 6.53 -8.78 17.07
C ILE A 89 7.62 -9.21 18.07
N ASP A 90 7.27 -9.72 19.23
CA ASP A 90 8.23 -9.97 20.32
C ASP A 90 9.35 -10.94 19.91
N THR A 91 9.00 -12.05 19.28
CA THR A 91 10.01 -13.03 18.79
C THR A 91 11.05 -12.38 17.87
N VAL A 92 10.62 -11.47 17.01
CA VAL A 92 11.52 -10.75 16.09
C VAL A 92 12.34 -9.71 16.87
N THR A 93 11.72 -9.01 17.81
CA THR A 93 12.39 -8.03 18.66
C THR A 93 13.47 -8.69 19.51
N ASP A 94 13.15 -9.80 20.18
CA ASP A 94 14.11 -10.56 21.00
C ASP A 94 15.28 -11.09 20.17
N ALA A 95 15.01 -11.58 18.95
CA ALA A 95 16.08 -12.00 18.03
C ALA A 95 16.99 -10.83 17.63
N LEU A 96 16.42 -9.65 17.37
CA LEU A 96 17.18 -8.45 17.06
C LEU A 96 18.00 -7.95 18.25
N GLU A 97 17.46 -7.96 19.47
CA GLU A 97 18.18 -7.64 20.69
C GLU A 97 19.44 -8.52 20.86
N ASN A 98 19.27 -9.83 20.66
CA ASN A 98 20.37 -10.79 20.75
C ASN A 98 21.46 -10.54 19.69
N VAL A 99 21.08 -10.22 18.45
CA VAL A 99 22.04 -9.99 17.35
C VAL A 99 22.71 -8.62 17.47
N LEU A 100 21.95 -7.58 17.86
CA LEU A 100 22.45 -6.21 17.95
C LEU A 100 23.16 -5.92 19.29
N GLY A 101 22.97 -6.75 20.31
CA GLY A 101 23.47 -6.50 21.67
C GLY A 101 22.89 -5.23 22.32
N GLN A 102 21.65 -4.88 21.95
CA GLN A 102 20.96 -3.68 22.44
C GLN A 102 19.54 -4.03 22.85
N GLU A 103 19.07 -3.44 23.94
CA GLU A 103 17.68 -3.58 24.40
C GLU A 103 16.71 -2.70 23.59
N ALA A 104 15.53 -3.24 23.31
CA ALA A 104 14.47 -2.50 22.65
C ALA A 104 13.95 -1.36 23.55
N LYS A 105 13.78 -0.17 22.97
CA LYS A 105 13.43 1.03 23.73
C LYS A 105 11.96 1.10 24.19
N GLY A 106 11.11 0.15 23.82
CA GLY A 106 9.73 0.04 24.26
C GLY A 106 8.87 1.30 24.04
N ARG A 107 9.11 2.07 22.97
CA ARG A 107 8.39 3.31 22.67
C ARG A 107 7.36 3.09 21.57
N PRO A 108 6.05 3.25 21.85
CA PRO A 108 4.99 3.10 20.86
C PRO A 108 5.14 4.07 19.68
N GLY A 109 4.83 3.60 18.47
CA GLY A 109 4.73 4.46 17.29
C GLY A 109 6.06 4.93 16.69
N ARG A 110 7.23 4.44 17.14
CA ARG A 110 8.53 4.84 16.59
C ARG A 110 8.68 4.56 15.09
N GLN A 111 8.00 3.55 14.59
CA GLN A 111 7.95 3.24 13.15
C GLN A 111 7.25 4.33 12.33
N HIS A 112 6.48 5.22 12.98
CA HIS A 112 5.81 6.38 12.38
C HIS A 112 6.42 7.69 12.86
N ALA A 113 7.69 7.67 13.30
CA ALA A 113 8.38 8.91 13.60
C ALA A 113 8.39 9.80 12.36
N LEU A 114 8.10 11.09 12.54
CA LEU A 114 8.19 12.11 11.50
C LEU A 114 9.69 12.39 11.27
N ASP A 115 10.35 11.45 10.62
CA ASP A 115 11.73 11.57 10.20
C ASP A 115 11.86 12.10 8.78
N ASP A 116 13.07 12.33 8.33
CA ASP A 116 13.35 12.82 6.98
C ASP A 116 12.76 11.88 5.91
N ALA A 117 12.74 10.58 6.17
CA ALA A 117 12.15 9.59 5.26
C ALA A 117 10.62 9.71 5.18
N TYR A 118 9.95 10.09 6.26
CA TYR A 118 8.52 10.40 6.24
C TYR A 118 8.24 11.63 5.38
N PHE A 119 8.97 12.73 5.61
CA PHE A 119 8.79 13.96 4.82
C PHE A 119 9.13 13.75 3.35
N ALA A 120 10.20 13.01 3.03
CA ALA A 120 10.53 12.65 1.66
C ALA A 120 9.40 11.86 0.96
N ARG A 121 8.73 10.94 1.68
CA ARG A 121 7.55 10.24 1.13
C ARG A 121 6.37 11.17 0.89
N VAL A 122 6.10 12.09 1.82
CA VAL A 122 5.02 13.08 1.66
C VAL A 122 5.29 13.97 0.45
N ASP A 123 6.52 14.46 0.29
CA ASP A 123 6.94 15.26 -0.86
C ASP A 123 6.81 14.48 -2.18
N ALA A 124 7.24 13.22 -2.20
CA ALA A 124 7.11 12.35 -3.35
C ALA A 124 5.64 12.12 -3.75
N ILE A 125 4.75 11.92 -2.77
CA ILE A 125 3.31 11.78 -3.01
C ILE A 125 2.72 13.08 -3.57
N HIS A 126 3.03 14.23 -2.98
CA HIS A 126 2.56 15.53 -3.46
C HIS A 126 3.05 15.82 -4.89
N TYR A 127 4.34 15.58 -5.15
CA TYR A 127 4.91 15.71 -6.49
C TYR A 127 4.15 14.83 -7.50
N THR A 128 3.97 13.54 -7.16
CA THR A 128 3.34 12.56 -8.05
C THR A 128 1.88 12.88 -8.37
N ILE A 129 1.12 13.41 -7.41
CA ILE A 129 -0.26 13.84 -7.63
C ILE A 129 -0.30 15.07 -8.56
N ALA A 130 0.63 16.00 -8.40
CA ALA A 130 0.72 17.20 -9.23
C ALA A 130 1.18 16.91 -10.67
N HIS A 131 1.85 15.78 -10.92
CA HIS A 131 2.44 15.41 -12.21
C HIS A 131 1.79 14.13 -12.81
N ASP A 132 0.49 13.96 -12.61
CA ASP A 132 -0.29 12.86 -13.21
C ASP A 132 -0.83 13.25 -14.59
N ASP A 133 -0.89 12.28 -15.51
CA ASP A 133 -1.43 12.40 -16.87
C ASP A 133 -0.81 13.54 -17.72
N GLY A 134 0.48 13.79 -17.58
CA GLY A 134 1.24 14.76 -18.37
C GLY A 134 1.17 16.21 -17.89
N VAL A 135 0.60 16.43 -16.72
CA VAL A 135 0.60 17.76 -16.07
C VAL A 135 1.99 18.08 -15.50
N GLY A 136 2.39 19.35 -15.45
CA GLY A 136 3.63 19.83 -14.84
C GLY A 136 4.90 19.35 -15.55
N TRP A 137 4.85 19.24 -16.88
CA TRP A 137 5.99 18.74 -17.68
C TRP A 137 7.24 19.63 -17.57
N GLU A 138 7.09 20.89 -17.20
CA GLU A 138 8.18 21.85 -16.99
C GLU A 138 9.12 21.44 -15.83
N ASP A 139 8.62 20.68 -14.87
CA ASP A 139 9.35 20.28 -13.67
C ASP A 139 9.76 18.79 -13.68
N TRP A 140 9.64 18.09 -14.81
CA TRP A 140 9.96 16.65 -14.87
C TRP A 140 11.43 16.31 -14.60
N GLU A 141 12.36 17.24 -14.79
CA GLU A 141 13.75 17.08 -14.35
C GLU A 141 13.89 16.88 -12.82
N GLU A 142 12.88 17.26 -12.02
CA GLU A 142 12.86 17.03 -10.58
C GLU A 142 12.35 15.64 -10.19
N ALA A 143 11.77 14.91 -11.14
CA ALA A 143 11.34 13.53 -10.92
C ALA A 143 12.53 12.58 -10.70
N ASP A 144 12.29 11.47 -10.01
CA ASP A 144 13.17 10.32 -10.01
C ASP A 144 12.83 9.37 -11.15
N ILE A 145 11.54 9.29 -11.50
CA ILE A 145 11.01 8.38 -12.54
C ILE A 145 9.92 9.10 -13.35
N VAL A 146 9.95 8.95 -14.67
CA VAL A 146 8.85 9.35 -15.56
C VAL A 146 8.27 8.09 -16.24
N LEU A 147 6.98 7.82 -16.01
CA LEU A 147 6.28 6.68 -16.60
C LEU A 147 5.54 7.11 -17.86
N ALA A 148 5.91 6.58 -19.01
CA ALA A 148 5.23 6.81 -20.28
C ALA A 148 4.41 5.58 -20.70
N GLY A 149 3.20 5.75 -21.23
CA GLY A 149 2.42 4.61 -21.70
C GLY A 149 1.01 4.96 -22.15
N VAL A 150 0.38 4.06 -22.89
CA VAL A 150 -1.00 4.25 -23.36
C VAL A 150 -2.00 4.33 -22.20
N SER A 151 -3.20 4.84 -22.44
CA SER A 151 -4.25 4.91 -21.43
C SER A 151 -4.54 3.53 -20.85
N ARG A 152 -4.62 3.42 -19.52
CA ARG A 152 -4.85 2.20 -18.74
C ARG A 152 -3.71 1.17 -18.74
N SER A 153 -2.48 1.56 -19.03
CA SER A 153 -1.28 0.74 -18.85
C SER A 153 -0.75 0.68 -17.41
N SER A 154 -1.54 1.09 -16.43
CA SER A 154 -1.21 1.12 -14.99
C SER A 154 -0.22 2.22 -14.57
N LYS A 155 -0.05 3.30 -15.34
CA LYS A 155 0.83 4.42 -14.97
C LYS A 155 0.50 4.97 -13.57
N THR A 156 -0.67 5.57 -13.40
CA THR A 156 -1.09 6.20 -12.12
C THR A 156 -0.99 5.25 -10.92
N PRO A 157 -1.49 3.99 -10.94
CA PRO A 157 -1.28 3.08 -9.82
C PRO A 157 0.19 2.80 -9.51
N THR A 158 1.04 2.67 -10.54
CA THR A 158 2.47 2.46 -10.38
C THR A 158 3.15 3.70 -9.82
N SER A 159 2.78 4.90 -10.28
CA SER A 159 3.28 6.18 -9.75
C SER A 159 3.00 6.31 -8.26
N ILE A 160 1.77 6.07 -7.83
CA ILE A 160 1.38 6.12 -6.42
C ILE A 160 2.12 5.06 -5.60
N TYR A 161 2.29 3.84 -6.13
CA TYR A 161 3.04 2.79 -5.45
C TYR A 161 4.51 3.18 -5.21
N LEU A 162 5.17 3.80 -6.19
CA LEU A 162 6.54 4.27 -6.10
C LEU A 162 6.65 5.50 -5.18
N ALA A 163 5.69 6.42 -5.24
CA ALA A 163 5.64 7.60 -4.37
C ALA A 163 5.56 7.22 -2.88
N ASN A 164 4.81 6.18 -2.54
CA ASN A 164 4.78 5.63 -1.18
C ASN A 164 6.12 5.04 -0.72
N ARG A 165 7.09 4.87 -1.62
CA ARG A 165 8.48 4.47 -1.35
C ARG A 165 9.46 5.64 -1.39
N GLY A 166 8.95 6.87 -1.55
CA GLY A 166 9.73 8.10 -1.53
C GLY A 166 10.28 8.53 -2.89
N TYR A 167 9.85 7.90 -4.01
CA TYR A 167 10.24 8.32 -5.35
C TYR A 167 9.27 9.35 -5.91
N LYS A 168 9.77 10.48 -6.37
CA LYS A 168 9.01 11.47 -7.16
C LYS A 168 8.74 10.92 -8.56
N VAL A 169 7.47 10.71 -8.89
CA VAL A 169 7.09 10.07 -10.16
C VAL A 169 6.16 10.98 -10.95
N ALA A 170 6.55 11.32 -12.17
CA ALA A 170 5.64 11.90 -13.15
C ALA A 170 5.12 10.80 -14.09
N ASN A 171 3.98 11.00 -14.72
CA ASN A 171 3.55 10.11 -15.78
C ASN A 171 2.83 10.82 -16.92
N ILE A 172 3.01 10.28 -18.13
CA ILE A 172 2.46 10.84 -19.35
C ILE A 172 1.70 9.78 -20.16
N PRO A 173 0.49 10.09 -20.65
CA PRO A 173 -0.20 9.26 -21.62
C PRO A 173 0.45 9.36 -23.01
N ILE A 174 0.70 8.23 -23.65
CA ILE A 174 1.13 8.17 -25.04
C ILE A 174 -0.09 7.99 -25.93
N VAL A 175 -0.33 8.97 -26.78
CA VAL A 175 -1.48 9.03 -27.70
C VAL A 175 -0.96 9.28 -29.11
N PRO A 176 -1.30 8.44 -30.11
CA PRO A 176 -0.81 8.60 -31.48
C PRO A 176 -1.12 9.98 -32.10
N GLU A 177 -2.29 10.51 -31.77
CA GLU A 177 -2.76 11.80 -32.30
C GLU A 177 -2.16 13.04 -31.59
N SER A 178 -1.47 12.82 -30.43
CA SER A 178 -0.84 13.88 -29.64
C SER A 178 0.50 13.38 -29.11
N PRO A 179 1.58 13.54 -29.87
CA PRO A 179 2.91 13.12 -29.44
C PRO A 179 3.30 13.82 -28.12
N PRO A 180 4.09 13.17 -27.26
CA PRO A 180 4.56 13.81 -26.04
C PRO A 180 5.45 15.04 -26.34
N PRO A 181 5.62 15.96 -25.39
CA PRO A 181 6.56 17.06 -25.51
C PRO A 181 7.96 16.55 -25.85
N SER A 182 8.70 17.30 -26.67
CA SER A 182 10.10 17.00 -27.03
C SER A 182 10.99 16.85 -25.81
N ASP A 183 10.70 17.60 -24.77
CA ASP A 183 11.41 17.64 -23.50
C ASP A 183 11.47 16.28 -22.79
N LEU A 184 10.51 15.38 -23.07
CA LEU A 184 10.54 13.99 -22.57
C LEU A 184 11.82 13.25 -22.99
N TYR A 185 12.32 13.54 -24.18
CA TYR A 185 13.51 12.88 -24.76
C TYR A 185 14.83 13.52 -24.32
N ASP A 186 14.76 14.74 -23.78
CA ASP A 186 15.92 15.50 -23.31
C ASP A 186 16.19 15.37 -21.82
N LEU A 187 15.29 14.66 -21.09
CA LEU A 187 15.43 14.41 -19.65
C LEU A 187 16.71 13.64 -19.35
N ARG A 188 17.48 14.11 -18.37
CA ARG A 188 18.78 13.54 -18.02
C ARG A 188 18.81 12.91 -16.63
N ARG A 189 18.07 13.50 -15.69
CA ARG A 189 18.06 13.03 -14.30
C ARG A 189 17.08 11.88 -14.08
N PRO A 190 15.81 11.98 -14.51
CA PRO A 190 14.85 10.93 -14.21
C PRO A 190 15.06 9.66 -15.05
N LEU A 191 14.75 8.52 -14.48
CA LEU A 191 14.63 7.29 -15.24
C LEU A 191 13.30 7.31 -16.01
N VAL A 192 13.37 7.36 -17.34
CA VAL A 192 12.17 7.26 -18.19
C VAL A 192 11.84 5.81 -18.45
N VAL A 193 10.59 5.39 -18.14
CA VAL A 193 10.14 4.00 -18.26
C VAL A 193 8.88 3.90 -19.10
N GLY A 194 8.97 3.18 -20.22
CA GLY A 194 7.83 2.87 -21.08
C GLY A 194 7.01 1.70 -20.55
N LEU A 195 5.73 1.93 -20.24
CA LEU A 195 4.80 0.88 -19.81
C LEU A 195 3.95 0.37 -20.97
N THR A 196 3.99 -0.94 -21.19
CA THR A 196 3.20 -1.61 -22.22
C THR A 196 2.47 -2.82 -21.67
N THR A 197 1.40 -3.23 -22.36
CA THR A 197 0.65 -4.44 -22.05
C THR A 197 0.09 -5.06 -23.33
N ALA A 198 -0.47 -6.26 -23.26
CA ALA A 198 -1.15 -6.88 -24.40
C ALA A 198 -2.43 -6.10 -24.77
N PRO A 199 -2.70 -5.87 -26.08
CA PRO A 199 -3.89 -5.13 -26.52
C PRO A 199 -5.20 -5.71 -25.97
N GLU A 200 -5.33 -7.03 -25.95
CA GLU A 200 -6.52 -7.75 -25.48
C GLU A 200 -6.82 -7.45 -24.01
N ARG A 201 -5.76 -7.45 -23.17
CA ARG A 201 -5.88 -7.09 -21.76
C ARG A 201 -6.28 -5.63 -21.59
N LEU A 202 -5.74 -4.75 -22.43
CA LEU A 202 -6.05 -3.32 -22.39
C LEU A 202 -7.49 -3.04 -22.73
N VAL A 203 -8.02 -3.69 -23.77
CA VAL A 203 -9.45 -3.64 -24.16
C VAL A 203 -10.33 -4.06 -22.98
N GLN A 204 -9.99 -5.15 -22.30
CA GLN A 204 -10.75 -5.64 -21.14
C GLN A 204 -10.75 -4.64 -19.99
N VAL A 205 -9.60 -4.07 -19.63
CA VAL A 205 -9.47 -3.07 -18.56
C VAL A 205 -10.25 -1.79 -18.90
N ARG A 206 -10.16 -1.32 -20.17
CA ARG A 206 -10.91 -0.15 -20.64
C ARG A 206 -12.43 -0.39 -20.62
N ARG A 207 -12.89 -1.57 -21.02
CA ARG A 207 -14.30 -1.96 -20.96
C ARG A 207 -14.83 -1.96 -19.53
N ASN A 208 -14.08 -2.56 -18.59
CA ASN A 208 -14.46 -2.55 -17.19
C ASN A 208 -14.54 -1.11 -16.62
N ARG A 209 -13.66 -0.21 -17.07
CA ARG A 209 -13.71 1.20 -16.67
C ARG A 209 -14.97 1.90 -17.19
N LEU A 210 -15.36 1.69 -18.45
CA LEU A 210 -16.60 2.26 -18.99
C LEU A 210 -17.81 1.77 -18.20
N LEU A 211 -17.89 0.47 -17.91
CA LEU A 211 -18.96 -0.11 -17.09
C LEU A 211 -19.01 0.51 -15.69
N SER A 212 -17.86 0.73 -15.04
CA SER A 212 -17.81 1.37 -13.73
C SER A 212 -18.26 2.85 -13.73
N LEU A 213 -18.25 3.48 -14.90
CA LEU A 213 -18.73 4.86 -15.11
C LEU A 213 -20.17 4.91 -15.66
N ASN A 214 -20.87 3.77 -15.71
CA ASN A 214 -22.20 3.65 -16.31
C ASN A 214 -22.24 4.12 -17.79
N GLN A 215 -21.13 3.96 -18.53
CA GLN A 215 -21.04 4.26 -19.96
C GLN A 215 -21.15 2.99 -20.79
N THR A 216 -21.67 3.12 -22.01
CA THR A 216 -21.77 1.99 -22.94
C THR A 216 -20.36 1.55 -23.38
N PRO A 217 -20.05 0.24 -23.38
CA PRO A 217 -18.73 -0.26 -23.79
C PRO A 217 -18.51 -0.28 -25.31
N ASP A 218 -19.47 0.19 -26.10
CA ASP A 218 -19.37 0.24 -27.56
C ASP A 218 -18.84 1.60 -28.01
N THR A 219 -17.53 1.80 -27.85
CA THR A 219 -16.83 3.02 -28.24
C THR A 219 -15.49 2.69 -28.89
N SER A 220 -14.95 3.63 -29.68
CA SER A 220 -13.60 3.52 -30.27
C SER A 220 -12.50 3.32 -29.23
N TYR A 221 -12.77 3.62 -27.97
CA TYR A 221 -11.86 3.46 -26.83
C TYR A 221 -11.55 2.00 -26.50
N VAL A 222 -12.46 1.07 -26.84
CA VAL A 222 -12.33 -0.38 -26.64
C VAL A 222 -12.26 -1.16 -27.95
N ASP A 223 -12.12 -0.46 -29.06
CA ASP A 223 -11.89 -1.09 -30.37
C ASP A 223 -10.51 -1.76 -30.41
N THR A 224 -10.48 -3.06 -30.70
CA THR A 224 -9.27 -3.88 -30.62
C THR A 224 -8.20 -3.43 -31.60
N ASP A 225 -8.60 -3.04 -32.82
CA ASP A 225 -7.65 -2.62 -33.87
C ASP A 225 -7.03 -1.25 -33.51
N ARG A 226 -7.84 -0.35 -32.99
CA ARG A 226 -7.37 0.96 -32.51
C ARG A 226 -6.41 0.78 -31.33
N VAL A 227 -6.79 0.00 -30.33
CA VAL A 227 -5.93 -0.27 -29.15
C VAL A 227 -4.64 -0.95 -29.59
N SER A 228 -4.65 -1.87 -30.55
CA SER A 228 -3.46 -2.50 -31.10
C SER A 228 -2.53 -1.48 -31.75
N ARG A 229 -3.07 -0.54 -32.53
CA ARG A 229 -2.29 0.55 -33.13
C ARG A 229 -1.68 1.49 -32.09
N GLU A 230 -2.42 1.85 -31.04
CA GLU A 230 -1.90 2.65 -29.92
C GLU A 230 -0.71 1.97 -29.24
N VAL A 231 -0.85 0.67 -28.91
CA VAL A 231 0.21 -0.12 -28.27
C VAL A 231 1.44 -0.24 -29.18
N GLN A 232 1.23 -0.51 -30.49
CA GLN A 232 2.33 -0.58 -31.45
C GLN A 232 3.06 0.75 -31.60
N PHE A 233 2.32 1.87 -31.63
CA PHE A 233 2.90 3.19 -31.68
C PHE A 233 3.79 3.45 -30.45
N ALA A 234 3.26 3.22 -29.25
CA ALA A 234 4.02 3.39 -28.03
C ALA A 234 5.28 2.52 -28.00
N ARG A 235 5.18 1.23 -28.39
CA ARG A 235 6.33 0.32 -28.44
C ARG A 235 7.42 0.79 -29.42
N ARG A 236 7.05 1.32 -30.60
CA ARG A 236 8.01 1.89 -31.54
C ARG A 236 8.70 3.09 -30.94
N MET A 237 7.90 4.02 -30.38
CA MET A 237 8.45 5.21 -29.73
C MET A 237 9.45 4.85 -28.61
N PHE A 238 9.15 3.82 -27.80
CA PHE A 238 10.08 3.35 -26.76
C PHE A 238 11.35 2.75 -27.36
N ALA A 239 11.23 1.95 -28.43
CA ALA A 239 12.39 1.33 -29.09
C ALA A 239 13.29 2.37 -29.79
N ASP A 240 12.72 3.44 -30.33
CA ASP A 240 13.44 4.48 -31.06
C ASP A 240 14.20 5.44 -30.12
N ASN A 241 13.81 5.51 -28.84
CA ASN A 241 14.38 6.46 -27.86
C ASN A 241 15.10 5.80 -26.66
N GLY A 242 15.29 4.50 -26.67
CA GLY A 242 16.08 3.76 -25.67
C GLY A 242 15.19 3.06 -24.66
#